data_a25392655323b0912aa1767d4e2bd928
#
_entry.id   a25392655323b0912aa1767d4e2bd928
#
_cell.length_a   1.000
_cell.length_b   1.000
_cell.length_c   1.000
_cell.angle_alpha   90.00
_cell.angle_beta   90.00
_cell.angle_gamma   90.00
#
_symmetry.space_group_name_H-M   'P 1'
#
loop_
_entity.id
_entity.type
_entity.pdbx_description
1 polymer ?
#
loop_
_entity_poly.entity_id
_entity_poly.type
_entity_poly.pdbx_seq_one_letter_code
_entity_poly.pdbx_strand_id
1 'polypeptide(L)'
;TETYFHPSNWGLWQVQLANFVQHLTWEFARRCKAEERADCATPAAWRLTLAIRREFVLTLRTVCLLSMFSKEPITTLASQSSLKRMAFLHPELILPPVLERSFSSLEALETTQRTTAVISTLAALSQALVSPGVYAAGPKHLAPLLYLCLPGIDLNDPMKTLSTCMLILSVSLSVYVADGTSAGDDGDAGATLVPLDDANVSSRGAEDYAARLSTAEMDVWSG
;
A
#
# COMPACT_ATOMS: atom_id res chain seq x y z
N THR A 1 21.29 -3.63 10.17
CA THR A 1 20.53 -4.19 9.05
C THR A 1 19.98 -3.09 8.15
N GLU A 2 19.43 -2.02 8.73
CA GLU A 2 18.84 -0.88 8.00
C GLU A 2 19.86 -0.22 7.05
N THR A 3 21.12 -0.13 7.45
CA THR A 3 22.21 0.45 6.64
C THR A 3 22.33 -0.21 5.27
N TYR A 4 22.10 -1.51 5.17
CA TYR A 4 22.18 -2.24 3.90
C TYR A 4 21.02 -1.91 2.94
N PHE A 5 19.88 -1.48 3.47
CA PHE A 5 18.68 -1.16 2.68
C PHE A 5 18.52 0.34 2.40
N HIS A 6 19.53 1.14 2.75
CA HIS A 6 19.50 2.55 2.38
C HIS A 6 19.47 2.71 0.86
N PRO A 7 18.64 3.60 0.30
CA PRO A 7 18.45 3.75 -1.16
C PRO A 7 19.73 4.05 -1.95
N SER A 8 20.76 4.60 -1.28
CA SER A 8 22.05 4.89 -1.90
C SER A 8 22.95 3.66 -2.03
N ASN A 9 22.67 2.60 -1.31
CA ASN A 9 23.44 1.37 -1.38
C ASN A 9 22.93 0.50 -2.53
N TRP A 10 23.85 -0.20 -3.16
CA TRP A 10 23.55 -1.18 -4.18
C TRP A 10 24.59 -2.29 -4.12
N GLY A 11 24.21 -3.47 -4.57
CA GLY A 11 25.14 -4.60 -4.64
C GLY A 11 24.47 -5.94 -4.39
N LEU A 12 25.24 -7.00 -4.65
CA LEU A 12 24.76 -8.37 -4.59
C LEU A 12 24.18 -8.76 -3.21
N TRP A 13 24.82 -8.29 -2.13
CA TRP A 13 24.36 -8.55 -0.75
C TRP A 13 22.98 -7.94 -0.45
N GLN A 14 22.72 -6.75 -0.96
CA GLN A 14 21.40 -6.12 -0.81
C GLN A 14 20.31 -6.95 -1.48
N VAL A 15 20.59 -7.42 -2.71
CA VAL A 15 19.66 -8.27 -3.46
C VAL A 15 19.41 -9.60 -2.72
N GLN A 16 20.45 -10.23 -2.21
CA GLN A 16 20.31 -11.50 -1.47
C GLN A 16 19.52 -11.33 -0.17
N LEU A 17 19.78 -10.25 0.57
CA LEU A 17 19.02 -9.94 1.79
C LEU A 17 17.55 -9.60 1.47
N ALA A 18 17.29 -8.87 0.39
CA ALA A 18 15.93 -8.57 -0.04
C ALA A 18 15.16 -9.84 -0.43
N ASN A 19 15.80 -10.73 -1.18
CA ASN A 19 15.24 -12.03 -1.52
C ASN A 19 14.99 -12.89 -0.27
N PHE A 20 15.92 -12.89 0.69
CA PHE A 20 15.72 -13.59 1.96
C PHE A 20 14.48 -13.06 2.70
N VAL A 21 14.34 -11.74 2.84
CA VAL A 21 13.17 -11.12 3.47
C VAL A 21 11.88 -11.47 2.72
N GLN A 22 11.92 -11.47 1.39
CA GLN A 22 10.78 -11.84 0.55
C GLN A 22 10.36 -13.30 0.79
N HIS A 23 11.30 -14.24 0.82
CA HIS A 23 11.01 -15.64 1.10
C HIS A 23 10.51 -15.84 2.53
N LEU A 24 11.11 -15.16 3.50
CA LEU A 24 10.70 -15.21 4.89
C LEU A 24 9.25 -14.74 5.07
N THR A 25 8.89 -13.61 4.47
CA THR A 25 7.51 -13.10 4.51
C THR A 25 6.53 -14.00 3.77
N TRP A 26 6.97 -14.64 2.69
CA TRP A 26 6.18 -15.62 1.95
C TRP A 26 5.83 -16.82 2.82
N GLU A 27 6.84 -17.47 3.39
CA GLU A 27 6.66 -18.67 4.19
C GLU A 27 5.88 -18.40 5.46
N PHE A 28 6.11 -17.24 6.10
CA PHE A 28 5.35 -16.83 7.27
C PHE A 28 3.85 -16.63 6.93
N ALA A 29 3.55 -15.91 5.86
CA ALA A 29 2.17 -15.69 5.42
C ALA A 29 1.51 -17.01 4.98
N ARG A 30 2.25 -17.89 4.31
CA ARG A 30 1.78 -19.24 3.92
C ARG A 30 1.41 -20.06 5.15
N ARG A 31 2.25 -20.05 6.17
CA ARG A 31 2.00 -20.72 7.44
C ARG A 31 0.77 -20.15 8.13
N CYS A 32 0.63 -18.83 8.22
CA CYS A 32 -0.57 -18.20 8.80
C CYS A 32 -1.85 -18.69 8.12
N LYS A 33 -1.87 -18.69 6.77
CA LYS A 33 -3.03 -19.18 5.99
C LYS A 33 -3.30 -20.66 6.21
N ALA A 34 -2.25 -21.49 6.32
CA ALA A 34 -2.39 -22.91 6.60
C ALA A 34 -2.99 -23.16 7.97
N GLU A 35 -2.61 -22.36 8.97
CA GLU A 35 -3.12 -22.48 10.35
C GLU A 35 -4.56 -21.96 10.52
N GLU A 36 -5.04 -21.12 9.61
CA GLU A 36 -6.44 -20.61 9.58
C GLU A 36 -7.43 -21.62 8.97
N ARG A 37 -6.94 -22.62 8.28
CA ARG A 37 -7.80 -23.65 7.67
C ARG A 37 -8.42 -24.55 8.73
N ALA A 38 -9.64 -24.99 8.46
CA ALA A 38 -10.37 -25.89 9.37
C ALA A 38 -9.71 -27.26 9.54
N ASP A 39 -8.98 -27.72 8.50
CA ASP A 39 -8.26 -28.98 8.44
C ASP A 39 -6.82 -28.91 8.95
N CYS A 40 -6.47 -27.83 9.67
CA CYS A 40 -5.10 -27.63 10.16
C CYS A 40 -4.70 -28.66 11.21
N ALA A 41 -3.68 -29.45 10.90
CA ALA A 41 -3.12 -30.46 11.82
C ALA A 41 -2.24 -29.87 12.95
N THR A 42 -1.87 -28.59 12.87
CA THR A 42 -1.01 -27.96 13.89
C THR A 42 -1.77 -27.77 15.20
N PRO A 43 -1.28 -28.29 16.35
CA PRO A 43 -1.89 -28.08 17.65
C PRO A 43 -2.05 -26.59 17.99
N ALA A 44 -3.14 -26.22 18.66
CA ALA A 44 -3.46 -24.82 18.96
C ALA A 44 -2.34 -24.09 19.73
N ALA A 45 -1.64 -24.79 20.64
CA ALA A 45 -0.52 -24.23 21.40
C ALA A 45 0.71 -23.86 20.55
N TRP A 46 0.80 -24.36 19.31
CA TRP A 46 1.93 -24.14 18.40
C TRP A 46 1.59 -23.24 17.23
N ARG A 47 0.35 -22.74 17.19
CA ARG A 47 -0.10 -21.84 16.14
C ARG A 47 0.42 -20.42 16.35
N LEU A 48 0.61 -19.71 15.27
CA LEU A 48 1.05 -18.32 15.26
C LEU A 48 -0.05 -17.42 15.86
N THR A 49 0.23 -16.85 17.03
CA THR A 49 -0.68 -15.89 17.68
C THR A 49 -0.65 -14.54 16.96
N LEU A 50 -1.68 -13.71 17.19
CA LEU A 50 -1.70 -12.33 16.68
C LEU A 50 -0.50 -11.51 17.19
N ALA A 51 -0.05 -11.74 18.41
CA ALA A 51 1.14 -11.09 18.96
C ALA A 51 2.40 -11.44 18.16
N ILE A 52 2.60 -12.72 17.83
CA ILE A 52 3.74 -13.16 17.00
C ILE A 52 3.66 -12.54 15.59
N ARG A 53 2.47 -12.51 15.00
CA ARG A 53 2.25 -11.88 13.68
C ARG A 53 2.61 -10.38 13.72
N ARG A 54 2.18 -9.68 14.77
CA ARG A 54 2.49 -8.26 14.98
C ARG A 54 4.00 -8.03 15.12
N GLU A 55 4.68 -8.76 15.97
CA GLU A 55 6.13 -8.64 16.18
C GLU A 55 6.92 -8.95 14.89
N PHE A 56 6.51 -9.96 14.15
CA PHE A 56 7.09 -10.28 12.84
C PHE A 56 7.00 -9.08 11.88
N VAL A 57 5.81 -8.49 11.77
CA VAL A 57 5.58 -7.32 10.90
C VAL A 57 6.41 -6.12 11.37
N LEU A 58 6.44 -5.83 12.67
CA LEU A 58 7.22 -4.72 13.23
C LEU A 58 8.72 -4.87 12.95
N THR A 59 9.25 -6.09 13.06
CA THR A 59 10.68 -6.37 12.83
C THR A 59 11.09 -6.11 11.39
N LEU A 60 10.25 -6.43 10.40
CA LEU A 60 10.58 -6.33 8.98
C LEU A 60 10.09 -5.04 8.31
N ARG A 61 9.13 -4.34 8.94
CA ARG A 61 8.49 -3.15 8.38
C ARG A 61 9.49 -2.10 7.92
N THR A 62 10.40 -1.68 8.80
CA THR A 62 11.35 -0.61 8.52
C THR A 62 12.26 -0.95 7.34
N VAL A 63 12.75 -2.18 7.30
CA VAL A 63 13.60 -2.67 6.21
C VAL A 63 12.87 -2.61 4.87
N CYS A 64 11.64 -3.08 4.81
CA CYS A 64 10.84 -3.08 3.59
C CYS A 64 10.44 -1.66 3.16
N LEU A 65 10.13 -0.76 4.11
CA LEU A 65 9.80 0.63 3.81
C LEU A 65 11.00 1.45 3.30
N LEU A 66 12.22 1.09 3.68
CA LEU A 66 13.44 1.69 3.14
C LEU A 66 13.76 1.13 1.75
N SER A 67 13.67 -0.17 1.58
CA SER A 67 14.03 -0.86 0.34
C SER A 67 13.05 -0.62 -0.82
N MET A 68 11.83 -0.14 -0.56
CA MET A 68 10.90 0.24 -1.63
C MET A 68 11.43 1.37 -2.53
N PHE A 69 12.36 2.18 -2.03
CA PHE A 69 13.01 3.26 -2.78
C PHE A 69 14.40 2.87 -3.33
N SER A 70 14.75 1.60 -3.28
CA SER A 70 16.03 1.12 -3.82
C SER A 70 16.14 1.42 -5.31
N LYS A 71 17.37 1.74 -5.75
CA LYS A 71 17.68 1.87 -7.18
C LYS A 71 17.75 0.51 -7.89
N GLU A 72 17.91 -0.56 -7.12
CA GLU A 72 17.96 -1.93 -7.64
C GLU A 72 16.54 -2.49 -7.82
N PRO A 73 16.11 -2.77 -9.07
CA PRO A 73 14.74 -3.21 -9.34
C PRO A 73 14.34 -4.50 -8.59
N ILE A 74 15.26 -5.45 -8.45
CA ILE A 74 15.00 -6.71 -7.74
C ILE A 74 14.71 -6.44 -6.28
N THR A 75 15.46 -5.55 -5.64
CA THR A 75 15.25 -5.16 -4.24
C THR A 75 13.89 -4.48 -4.06
N THR A 76 13.51 -3.59 -4.97
CA THR A 76 12.22 -2.91 -4.95
C THR A 76 11.06 -3.89 -5.10
N LEU A 77 11.13 -4.82 -6.06
CA LEU A 77 10.11 -5.86 -6.26
C LEU A 77 9.98 -6.80 -5.05
N ALA A 78 11.11 -7.21 -4.47
CA ALA A 78 11.12 -8.03 -3.26
C ALA A 78 10.47 -7.31 -2.08
N SER A 79 10.75 -6.01 -1.92
CA SER A 79 10.15 -5.15 -0.91
C SER A 79 8.63 -5.01 -1.09
N GLN A 80 8.16 -4.68 -2.29
CA GLN A 80 6.74 -4.57 -2.63
C GLN A 80 5.99 -5.87 -2.34
N SER A 81 6.58 -6.98 -2.72
CA SER A 81 6.06 -8.33 -2.48
C SER A 81 5.95 -8.64 -0.98
N SER A 82 6.94 -8.22 -0.19
CA SER A 82 6.97 -8.38 1.27
C SER A 82 5.94 -7.49 1.94
N LEU A 83 5.88 -6.21 1.56
CA LEU A 83 4.89 -5.24 2.06
C LEU A 83 3.46 -5.70 1.77
N LYS A 84 3.20 -6.22 0.56
CA LYS A 84 1.88 -6.79 0.21
C LYS A 84 1.47 -7.88 1.18
N ARG A 85 2.35 -8.82 1.49
CA ARG A 85 2.03 -9.92 2.41
C ARG A 85 1.83 -9.43 3.84
N MET A 86 2.70 -8.54 4.30
CA MET A 86 2.59 -7.96 5.64
C MET A 86 1.33 -7.09 5.80
N ALA A 87 0.87 -6.42 4.73
CA ALA A 87 -0.39 -5.66 4.74
C ALA A 87 -1.61 -6.57 4.96
N PHE A 88 -1.59 -7.81 4.47
CA PHE A 88 -2.64 -8.79 4.78
C PHE A 88 -2.50 -9.42 6.17
N LEU A 89 -1.29 -9.47 6.73
CA LEU A 89 -1.07 -9.98 8.09
C LEU A 89 -1.47 -8.96 9.16
N HIS A 90 -1.12 -7.69 8.94
CA HIS A 90 -1.40 -6.60 9.87
C HIS A 90 -1.47 -5.25 9.11
N PRO A 91 -2.64 -4.92 8.52
CA PRO A 91 -2.80 -3.75 7.64
C PRO A 91 -2.49 -2.44 8.35
N GLU A 92 -2.91 -2.28 9.60
CA GLU A 92 -2.73 -1.07 10.42
C GLU A 92 -1.25 -0.71 10.68
N LEU A 93 -0.34 -1.68 10.56
CA LEU A 93 1.08 -1.43 10.73
C LEU A 93 1.80 -1.09 9.42
N ILE A 94 1.22 -1.44 8.28
CA ILE A 94 1.88 -1.33 6.97
C ILE A 94 1.27 -0.22 6.12
N LEU A 95 -0.07 -0.15 6.04
CA LEU A 95 -0.72 0.78 5.12
C LEU A 95 -0.53 2.26 5.51
N PRO A 96 -0.69 2.69 6.78
CA PRO A 96 -0.48 4.07 7.15
C PRO A 96 0.91 4.61 6.79
N PRO A 97 2.03 3.99 7.21
CA PRO A 97 3.35 4.49 6.86
C PRO A 97 3.69 4.41 5.36
N VAL A 98 3.05 3.51 4.59
CA VAL A 98 3.17 3.50 3.13
C VAL A 98 2.42 4.68 2.55
N LEU A 99 1.19 4.94 3.00
CA LEU A 99 0.37 6.07 2.53
C LEU A 99 1.05 7.41 2.81
N GLU A 100 1.57 7.61 4.03
CA GLU A 100 2.30 8.81 4.41
C GLU A 100 3.47 9.10 3.45
N ARG A 101 4.31 8.07 3.19
CA ARG A 101 5.42 8.19 2.25
C ARG A 101 4.96 8.41 0.81
N SER A 102 3.81 7.84 0.46
CA SER A 102 3.23 7.96 -0.87
C SER A 102 2.74 9.38 -1.12
N PHE A 103 1.96 9.96 -0.21
CA PHE A 103 1.51 11.35 -0.32
C PHE A 103 2.69 12.31 -0.40
N SER A 104 3.63 12.24 0.55
CA SER A 104 4.84 13.05 0.53
C SER A 104 5.62 12.97 -0.78
N SER A 105 5.72 11.77 -1.38
CA SER A 105 6.52 11.57 -2.61
C SER A 105 5.76 11.96 -3.87
N LEU A 106 4.43 11.89 -3.87
CA LEU A 106 3.59 12.28 -5.01
C LEU A 106 3.41 13.80 -5.07
N GLU A 107 3.36 14.47 -3.93
CA GLU A 107 3.30 15.94 -3.82
C GLU A 107 4.63 16.60 -4.16
N ALA A 108 5.76 15.99 -3.75
CA ALA A 108 7.09 16.47 -4.08
C ALA A 108 7.48 16.03 -5.50
N LEU A 109 7.10 16.76 -6.52
CA LEU A 109 7.35 16.50 -7.95
C LEU A 109 8.85 16.38 -8.33
N GLU A 110 9.77 16.46 -7.37
CA GLU A 110 11.21 16.63 -7.60
C GLU A 110 11.95 15.37 -8.07
N THR A 111 11.47 14.15 -7.83
CA THR A 111 12.22 12.95 -8.18
C THR A 111 11.35 11.88 -8.86
N THR A 112 11.42 11.82 -10.18
CA THR A 112 10.70 10.86 -11.02
C THR A 112 10.85 9.41 -10.56
N GLN A 113 12.05 9.01 -10.11
CA GLN A 113 12.32 7.65 -9.66
C GLN A 113 11.57 7.28 -8.37
N ARG A 114 11.47 8.21 -7.41
CA ARG A 114 10.71 7.98 -6.16
C ARG A 114 9.22 7.87 -6.44
N THR A 115 8.72 8.73 -7.30
CA THR A 115 7.31 8.72 -7.72
C THR A 115 6.94 7.39 -8.38
N THR A 116 7.76 6.89 -9.31
CA THR A 116 7.55 5.58 -9.97
C THR A 116 7.57 4.42 -8.96
N ALA A 117 8.51 4.43 -8.01
CA ALA A 117 8.60 3.41 -6.97
C ALA A 117 7.37 3.42 -6.05
N VAL A 118 6.86 4.60 -5.70
CA VAL A 118 5.63 4.76 -4.91
C VAL A 118 4.42 4.25 -5.66
N ILE A 119 4.22 4.68 -6.92
CA ILE A 119 3.08 4.26 -7.72
C ILE A 119 3.07 2.73 -7.90
N SER A 120 4.21 2.13 -8.18
CA SER A 120 4.31 0.67 -8.31
C SER A 120 4.07 -0.06 -6.97
N THR A 121 4.47 0.53 -5.85
CA THR A 121 4.18 -0.01 -4.52
C THR A 121 2.68 0.08 -4.21
N LEU A 122 2.04 1.20 -4.51
CA LEU A 122 0.58 1.36 -4.36
C LEU A 122 -0.18 0.36 -5.23
N ALA A 123 0.29 0.12 -6.47
CA ALA A 123 -0.29 -0.92 -7.34
C ALA A 123 -0.19 -2.32 -6.71
N ALA A 124 0.95 -2.65 -6.10
CA ALA A 124 1.12 -3.93 -5.41
C ALA A 124 0.24 -4.07 -4.16
N LEU A 125 -0.05 -2.98 -3.46
CA LEU A 125 -0.85 -2.92 -2.23
C LEU A 125 -2.34 -2.62 -2.48
N SER A 126 -2.74 -2.30 -3.71
CA SER A 126 -4.09 -1.86 -4.07
C SER A 126 -5.19 -2.76 -3.50
N GLN A 127 -5.03 -4.07 -3.60
CA GLN A 127 -6.00 -5.04 -3.11
C GLN A 127 -6.22 -4.94 -1.58
N ALA A 128 -5.14 -4.75 -0.80
CA ALA A 128 -5.23 -4.59 0.64
C ALA A 128 -5.81 -3.21 1.01
N LEU A 129 -5.46 -2.18 0.24
CA LEU A 129 -5.91 -0.81 0.45
C LEU A 129 -7.39 -0.63 0.14
N VAL A 130 -7.86 -1.24 -0.96
CA VAL A 130 -9.23 -1.08 -1.46
C VAL A 130 -10.23 -1.94 -0.69
N SER A 131 -9.81 -3.04 -0.08
CA SER A 131 -10.69 -3.99 0.61
C SER A 131 -11.07 -3.48 2.02
N PRO A 132 -12.32 -3.05 2.26
CA PRO A 132 -12.76 -2.59 3.59
C PRO A 132 -12.63 -3.67 4.67
N GLY A 133 -12.74 -4.95 4.28
CA GLY A 133 -12.57 -6.09 5.18
C GLY A 133 -11.12 -6.31 5.64
N VAL A 134 -10.14 -5.73 4.92
CA VAL A 134 -8.72 -5.77 5.29
C VAL A 134 -8.35 -4.48 6.03
N TYR A 135 -8.65 -3.32 5.44
CA TYR A 135 -8.34 -2.02 6.00
C TYR A 135 -9.51 -1.04 5.81
N ALA A 136 -10.27 -0.82 6.87
CA ALA A 136 -11.52 -0.05 6.82
C ALA A 136 -11.33 1.42 6.37
N ALA A 137 -10.18 2.03 6.69
CA ALA A 137 -9.86 3.41 6.28
C ALA A 137 -9.37 3.52 4.83
N GLY A 138 -9.01 2.41 4.19
CA GLY A 138 -8.37 2.37 2.88
C GLY A 138 -9.13 3.07 1.76
N PRO A 139 -10.42 2.79 1.57
CA PRO A 139 -11.21 3.39 0.48
C PRO A 139 -11.24 4.93 0.51
N LYS A 140 -11.13 5.56 1.68
CA LYS A 140 -11.10 7.02 1.82
C LYS A 140 -9.88 7.65 1.14
N HIS A 141 -8.77 6.93 1.07
CA HIS A 141 -7.52 7.41 0.48
C HIS A 141 -7.44 7.19 -1.03
N LEU A 142 -8.36 6.41 -1.60
CA LEU A 142 -8.25 5.94 -2.97
C LEU A 142 -8.37 7.07 -4.00
N ALA A 143 -9.42 7.89 -3.90
CA ALA A 143 -9.66 8.98 -4.86
C ALA A 143 -8.52 10.00 -4.86
N PRO A 144 -8.03 10.53 -3.71
CA PRO A 144 -6.89 11.43 -3.68
C PRO A 144 -5.61 10.80 -4.24
N LEU A 145 -5.34 9.53 -3.92
CA LEU A 145 -4.17 8.82 -4.44
C LEU A 145 -4.21 8.69 -5.97
N LEU A 146 -5.35 8.29 -6.52
CA LEU A 146 -5.51 8.18 -7.97
C LEU A 146 -5.31 9.54 -8.63
N TYR A 147 -5.89 10.61 -8.06
CA TYR A 147 -5.73 11.97 -8.57
C TYR A 147 -4.25 12.40 -8.59
N LEU A 148 -3.53 12.19 -7.49
CA LEU A 148 -2.10 12.51 -7.40
C LEU A 148 -1.21 11.64 -8.30
N CYS A 149 -1.68 10.46 -8.71
CA CYS A 149 -0.95 9.58 -9.62
C CYS A 149 -1.18 9.91 -11.10
N LEU A 150 -2.25 10.65 -11.47
CA LEU A 150 -2.54 10.99 -12.88
C LEU A 150 -1.37 11.67 -13.61
N PRO A 151 -0.63 12.62 -13.00
CA PRO A 151 0.56 13.21 -13.64
C PRO A 151 1.68 12.18 -13.90
N GLY A 152 1.52 10.95 -13.42
CA GLY A 152 2.39 9.84 -13.75
C GLY A 152 2.23 9.34 -15.19
N ILE A 153 1.15 9.70 -15.88
CA ILE A 153 0.97 9.44 -17.32
C ILE A 153 1.76 10.49 -18.07
N ASP A 154 3.00 10.15 -18.40
CA ASP A 154 3.98 11.05 -19.02
C ASP A 154 4.60 10.39 -20.25
N LEU A 155 4.51 11.07 -21.40
CA LEU A 155 5.09 10.60 -22.67
C LEU A 155 6.61 10.40 -22.62
N ASN A 156 7.29 11.17 -21.76
CA ASN A 156 8.74 11.13 -21.63
C ASN A 156 9.23 10.04 -20.66
N ASP A 157 8.32 9.47 -19.85
CA ASP A 157 8.66 8.43 -18.89
C ASP A 157 7.73 7.20 -19.02
N PRO A 158 8.06 6.25 -19.90
CA PRO A 158 7.22 5.09 -20.15
C PRO A 158 7.10 4.18 -18.93
N MET A 159 8.11 4.11 -18.05
CA MET A 159 8.05 3.28 -16.85
C MET A 159 7.09 3.84 -15.79
N LYS A 160 7.09 5.15 -15.63
CA LYS A 160 6.15 5.87 -14.77
C LYS A 160 4.72 5.72 -15.28
N THR A 161 4.51 5.93 -16.60
CA THR A 161 3.23 5.71 -17.26
C THR A 161 2.73 4.29 -17.06
N LEU A 162 3.56 3.28 -17.31
CA LEU A 162 3.19 1.88 -17.10
C LEU A 162 2.79 1.61 -15.65
N SER A 163 3.57 2.11 -14.69
CA SER A 163 3.26 1.93 -13.26
C SER A 163 1.93 2.58 -12.88
N THR A 164 1.63 3.76 -13.43
CA THR A 164 0.35 4.46 -13.22
C THR A 164 -0.82 3.67 -13.82
N CYS A 165 -0.68 3.18 -15.05
CA CYS A 165 -1.70 2.35 -15.69
C CYS A 165 -1.93 1.05 -14.89
N MET A 166 -0.87 0.43 -14.38
CA MET A 166 -0.97 -0.78 -13.54
C MET A 166 -1.67 -0.49 -12.21
N LEU A 167 -1.44 0.67 -11.60
CA LEU A 167 -2.17 1.08 -10.40
C LEU A 167 -3.66 1.23 -10.70
N ILE A 168 -4.02 1.99 -11.72
CA ILE A 168 -5.42 2.19 -12.12
C ILE A 168 -6.09 0.85 -12.41
N LEU A 169 -5.45 -0.01 -13.19
CA LEU A 169 -5.95 -1.35 -13.49
C LEU A 169 -6.15 -2.19 -12.22
N SER A 170 -5.17 -2.23 -11.33
CA SER A 170 -5.23 -3.02 -10.10
C SER A 170 -6.34 -2.54 -9.17
N VAL A 171 -6.55 -1.24 -9.09
CA VAL A 171 -7.66 -0.64 -8.35
C VAL A 171 -8.99 -0.99 -9.00
N SER A 172 -9.14 -0.79 -10.32
CA SER A 172 -10.37 -1.06 -11.05
C SER A 172 -10.81 -2.53 -10.96
N LEU A 173 -9.86 -3.46 -10.88
CA LEU A 173 -10.16 -4.88 -10.69
C LEU A 173 -10.54 -5.23 -9.24
N SER A 174 -10.25 -4.35 -8.28
CA SER A 174 -10.46 -4.61 -6.86
C SER A 174 -11.66 -3.85 -6.28
N VAL A 175 -12.13 -2.81 -6.96
CA VAL A 175 -13.27 -1.98 -6.54
C VAL A 175 -14.53 -2.42 -7.26
N TYR A 176 -15.61 -2.61 -6.50
CA TYR A 176 -16.93 -2.70 -7.10
C TYR A 176 -17.41 -1.30 -7.45
N VAL A 177 -17.53 -1.02 -8.74
CA VAL A 177 -18.10 0.24 -9.24
C VAL A 177 -19.61 0.05 -9.33
N ALA A 178 -20.34 0.59 -8.37
CA ALA A 178 -21.81 0.63 -8.45
C ALA A 178 -22.25 1.71 -9.46
N ASP A 179 -23.27 1.41 -10.24
CA ASP A 179 -23.91 2.41 -11.09
C ASP A 179 -24.65 3.41 -10.18
N GLY A 180 -24.20 4.69 -10.20
CA GLY A 180 -24.79 5.76 -9.38
C GLY A 180 -26.24 6.10 -9.71
N THR A 181 -26.79 5.53 -10.80
CA THR A 181 -28.19 5.73 -11.19
C THR A 181 -29.18 4.88 -10.38
N SER A 182 -28.74 3.87 -9.66
CA SER A 182 -29.57 2.99 -8.83
C SER A 182 -29.67 3.40 -7.36
N ALA A 183 -29.09 4.53 -6.97
CA ALA A 183 -29.17 5.07 -5.60
C ALA A 183 -30.48 5.83 -5.35
N GLY A 184 -31.62 5.27 -5.76
CA GLY A 184 -32.95 5.70 -5.43
C GLY A 184 -33.62 4.64 -4.54
N ASP A 185 -33.72 4.97 -3.24
CA ASP A 185 -34.73 4.40 -2.36
C ASP A 185 -34.43 3.07 -1.62
N ASP A 186 -33.28 2.93 -0.98
CA ASP A 186 -33.22 2.06 0.22
C ASP A 186 -32.11 2.55 1.15
N GLY A 187 -32.53 3.05 2.32
CA GLY A 187 -31.66 3.66 3.34
C GLY A 187 -30.80 2.63 4.07
N ASP A 188 -29.70 2.19 3.46
CA ASP A 188 -28.62 1.56 4.17
C ASP A 188 -27.28 2.17 3.74
N ALA A 189 -26.54 2.65 4.75
CA ALA A 189 -25.34 3.48 4.62
C ALA A 189 -24.12 2.66 4.17
N GLY A 190 -24.12 2.20 2.93
CA GLY A 190 -22.96 1.62 2.26
C GLY A 190 -22.25 2.68 1.42
N ALA A 191 -21.08 3.11 1.87
CA ALA A 191 -20.03 3.85 1.18
C ALA A 191 -20.48 4.55 -0.13
N THR A 192 -21.14 5.69 -0.02
CA THR A 192 -21.43 6.57 -1.14
C THR A 192 -20.13 7.18 -1.62
N LEU A 193 -19.60 6.71 -2.76
CA LEU A 193 -18.61 7.46 -3.51
C LEU A 193 -19.29 8.75 -3.95
N VAL A 194 -18.87 9.86 -3.35
CA VAL A 194 -19.34 11.20 -3.74
C VAL A 194 -18.98 11.39 -5.22
N PRO A 195 -19.94 11.75 -6.10
CA PRO A 195 -19.61 12.07 -7.48
C PRO A 195 -18.56 13.18 -7.49
N LEU A 196 -17.48 12.97 -8.24
CA LEU A 196 -16.49 14.01 -8.51
C LEU A 196 -17.15 15.03 -9.43
N ASP A 197 -17.74 16.08 -8.86
CA ASP A 197 -18.08 17.28 -9.62
C ASP A 197 -16.79 17.92 -10.10
N ASP A 198 -16.64 18.08 -11.43
CA ASP A 198 -15.48 18.67 -12.09
C ASP A 198 -15.10 20.07 -11.56
N ALA A 199 -16.01 20.73 -10.87
CA ALA A 199 -15.79 22.04 -10.23
C ALA A 199 -14.99 21.96 -8.91
N ASN A 200 -14.82 20.80 -8.31
CA ASN A 200 -14.18 20.64 -6.99
C ASN A 200 -12.79 19.98 -7.04
N VAL A 201 -12.32 19.62 -8.22
CA VAL A 201 -11.00 19.00 -8.43
C VAL A 201 -9.98 20.10 -8.79
N SER A 202 -9.90 21.16 -7.99
CA SER A 202 -8.78 22.11 -8.04
C SER A 202 -7.66 21.62 -7.10
N SER A 203 -6.43 22.06 -7.36
CA SER A 203 -5.28 21.80 -6.48
C SER A 203 -5.54 22.11 -4.98
N ARG A 204 -6.48 23.02 -4.70
CA ARG A 204 -7.03 23.25 -3.35
C ARG A 204 -7.78 22.05 -2.77
N GLY A 205 -8.38 21.19 -3.58
CA GLY A 205 -9.11 20.02 -3.08
C GLY A 205 -8.20 18.96 -2.48
N ALA A 206 -6.97 18.83 -2.95
CA ALA A 206 -5.97 17.91 -2.37
C ALA A 206 -5.44 18.44 -1.03
N GLU A 207 -5.18 19.76 -0.94
CA GLU A 207 -4.76 20.44 0.30
C GLU A 207 -5.88 20.43 1.35
N ASP A 208 -7.13 20.70 0.97
CA ASP A 208 -8.30 20.63 1.84
C ASP A 208 -8.62 19.20 2.29
N TYR A 209 -8.35 18.20 1.47
CA TYR A 209 -8.53 16.80 1.85
C TYR A 209 -7.43 16.32 2.80
N ALA A 210 -6.18 16.71 2.56
CA ALA A 210 -5.08 16.46 3.50
C ALA A 210 -5.33 17.18 4.86
N ALA A 211 -5.90 18.39 4.84
CA ALA A 211 -6.28 19.11 6.03
C ALA A 211 -7.52 18.53 6.75
N ARG A 212 -8.41 17.83 6.01
CA ARG A 212 -9.60 17.13 6.55
C ARG A 212 -9.32 15.74 7.09
N LEU A 213 -8.19 15.14 6.73
CA LEU A 213 -7.59 14.08 7.52
C LEU A 213 -7.23 14.72 8.84
N SER A 214 -8.19 14.71 9.79
CA SER A 214 -8.05 15.44 11.04
C SER A 214 -6.73 15.07 11.71
N THR A 215 -6.10 16.04 12.36
CA THR A 215 -4.96 15.82 13.26
C THR A 215 -5.12 14.58 14.13
N ALA A 216 -6.35 14.23 14.53
CA ALA A 216 -6.66 13.02 15.29
C ALA A 216 -6.46 11.69 14.51
N GLU A 217 -6.65 11.68 13.19
CA GLU A 217 -6.35 10.49 12.38
C GLU A 217 -4.84 10.39 12.07
N MET A 218 -4.13 11.53 12.04
CA MET A 218 -2.66 11.56 11.90
C MET A 218 -1.94 11.19 13.19
N ASP A 219 -2.50 11.48 14.37
CA ASP A 219 -1.94 11.09 15.68
C ASP A 219 -1.92 9.58 15.90
N VAL A 220 -2.83 8.83 15.26
CA VAL A 220 -2.78 7.35 15.24
C VAL A 220 -1.58 6.83 14.43
N TRP A 221 -0.97 7.67 13.59
CA TRP A 221 0.13 7.29 12.70
C TRP A 221 1.52 7.61 13.28
N SER A 222 1.58 8.44 14.33
CA SER A 222 2.81 8.89 15.00
C SER A 222 3.17 8.10 16.28
N GLY A 223 2.34 7.15 16.70
CA GLY A 223 2.53 6.31 17.89
C GLY A 223 3.29 5.00 17.63
#